data_ede7bd50cdefafda467e70f2fd09a1c5
#
_entry.id   ede7bd50cdefafda467e70f2fd09a1c5
#
_cell.length_a   1.000
_cell.length_b   1.000
_cell.length_c   1.000
_cell.angle_alpha   90.00
_cell.angle_beta   90.00
_cell.angle_gamma   90.00
#
_symmetry.space_group_name_H-M   'P 1'
#
loop_
_entity.id
_entity.type
_entity.pdbx_description
1 polymer ?
#
loop_
_entity_poly.entity_id
_entity_poly.type
_entity_poly.pdbx_seq_one_letter_code
_entity_poly.pdbx_strand_id
1 'polypeptide(L)'
;MIQRTLLALSDPTRREILKMLKKCDLTVSEILERFDISAPAISRHLAVLKEAELVVARREGKFIYYSAKFEIIEDIRDYLGEYLR
;
A
#
# COMPACT_ATOMS: atom_id res chain seq x y z
N MET A 1 -12.10 -10.66 2.51
CA MET A 1 -10.78 -10.40 1.93
C MET A 1 -10.81 -9.37 0.81
N ILE A 2 -11.55 -9.62 -0.24
CA ILE A 2 -11.59 -8.68 -1.36
C ILE A 2 -12.15 -7.33 -0.95
N GLN A 3 -13.15 -7.32 -0.08
CA GLN A 3 -13.77 -6.08 0.37
C GLN A 3 -12.77 -5.19 1.10
N ARG A 4 -11.95 -5.77 1.97
CA ARG A 4 -10.91 -5.04 2.69
C ARG A 4 -9.90 -4.42 1.72
N THR A 5 -9.53 -5.18 0.71
CA THR A 5 -8.57 -4.71 -0.30
C THR A 5 -9.16 -3.56 -1.11
N LEU A 6 -10.42 -3.69 -1.52
CA LEU A 6 -11.07 -2.64 -2.29
C LEU A 6 -11.21 -1.36 -1.45
N LEU A 7 -11.51 -1.50 -0.16
CA LEU A 7 -11.57 -0.34 0.73
C LEU A 7 -10.20 0.34 0.85
N ALA A 8 -9.13 -0.45 0.98
CA ALA A 8 -7.79 0.10 1.05
C ALA A 8 -7.44 0.87 -0.23
N LEU A 9 -7.88 0.37 -1.38
CA LEU A 9 -7.60 0.99 -2.67
C LEU A 9 -8.55 2.14 -3.00
N SER A 10 -9.57 2.37 -2.18
CA SER A 10 -10.55 3.42 -2.46
C SER A 10 -10.00 4.83 -2.18
N ASP A 11 -8.92 4.93 -1.45
CA ASP A 11 -8.32 6.22 -1.11
C ASP A 11 -7.19 6.57 -2.09
N PRO A 12 -7.21 7.78 -2.68
CA PRO A 12 -6.19 8.14 -3.66
C PRO A 12 -4.78 8.24 -3.09
N THR A 13 -4.65 8.65 -1.83
CA THR A 13 -3.32 8.72 -1.20
C THR A 13 -2.72 7.32 -1.07
N ARG A 14 -3.53 6.36 -0.66
CA ARG A 14 -3.07 4.98 -0.54
C ARG A 14 -2.66 4.40 -1.89
N ARG A 15 -3.42 4.69 -2.94
CA ARG A 15 -3.05 4.26 -4.29
C ARG A 15 -1.70 4.86 -4.71
N GLU A 16 -1.47 6.13 -4.37
CA GLU A 16 -0.21 6.78 -4.72
C GLU A 16 0.97 6.18 -3.95
N ILE A 17 0.77 5.88 -2.67
CA ILE A 17 1.79 5.20 -1.88
C ILE A 17 2.17 3.87 -2.52
N LEU A 18 1.18 3.08 -2.94
CA LEU A 18 1.46 1.80 -3.59
C LEU A 18 2.25 1.97 -4.88
N LYS A 19 1.95 3.00 -5.65
CA LYS A 19 2.72 3.28 -6.87
C LYS A 19 4.18 3.60 -6.56
N MET A 20 4.42 4.35 -5.49
CA MET A 20 5.78 4.65 -5.05
C MET A 20 6.50 3.38 -4.65
N LEU A 21 5.83 2.53 -3.86
CA LEU A 21 6.43 1.29 -3.36
C LEU A 21 6.62 0.25 -4.46
N LYS A 22 5.90 0.38 -5.56
CA LYS A 22 6.13 -0.46 -6.72
C LYS A 22 7.52 -0.24 -7.30
N LYS A 23 8.04 0.96 -7.18
CA LYS A 23 9.34 1.33 -7.75
C LYS A 23 10.50 0.98 -6.81
N CYS A 24 10.32 1.19 -5.51
CA CYS A 24 11.35 0.86 -4.52
C CYS A 24 10.74 0.84 -3.13
N ASP A 25 11.43 0.16 -2.22
CA ASP A 25 11.05 0.14 -0.82
C ASP A 25 11.38 1.49 -0.19
N LEU A 26 10.51 1.97 0.70
CA LEU A 26 10.65 3.30 1.28
C LEU A 26 10.32 3.29 2.77
N THR A 27 10.94 4.21 3.49
CA THR A 27 10.59 4.51 4.88
C THR A 27 9.43 5.51 4.91
N VAL A 28 8.81 5.67 6.09
CA VAL A 28 7.75 6.68 6.25
C VAL A 28 8.27 8.07 5.88
N SER A 29 9.49 8.40 6.33
CA SER A 29 10.07 9.72 6.04
C SER A 29 10.20 9.96 4.53
N GLU A 30 10.63 8.94 3.80
CA GLU A 30 10.79 9.06 2.35
C GLU A 30 9.44 9.21 1.65
N ILE A 31 8.42 8.47 2.11
CA ILE A 31 7.08 8.60 1.57
C ILE A 31 6.54 9.99 1.85
N LEU A 32 6.75 10.47 3.07
CA LEU A 32 6.22 11.76 3.52
C LEU A 32 6.68 12.92 2.65
N GLU A 33 7.88 12.83 2.09
CA GLU A 33 8.41 13.89 1.23
C GLU A 33 7.55 14.16 0.00
N ARG A 34 6.72 13.21 -0.40
CA ARG A 34 5.87 13.32 -1.59
C ARG A 34 4.47 13.83 -1.30
N PHE A 35 4.14 14.06 -0.03
CA PHE A 35 2.77 14.40 0.36
C PHE A 35 2.76 15.62 1.25
N ASP A 36 1.62 16.34 1.21
CA ASP A 36 1.40 17.50 2.07
C ASP A 36 0.45 17.11 3.21
N ILE A 37 0.78 16.02 3.89
CA ILE A 37 0.01 15.54 5.04
C ILE A 37 0.99 15.13 6.14
N SER A 38 0.47 14.87 7.33
CA SER A 38 1.31 14.59 8.49
C SER A 38 1.86 13.17 8.48
N ALA A 39 2.97 12.97 9.21
CA ALA A 39 3.54 11.64 9.37
C ALA A 39 2.55 10.65 10.01
N PRO A 40 1.78 11.04 11.05
CA PRO A 40 0.75 10.12 11.57
C PRO A 40 -0.30 9.72 10.52
N ALA A 41 -0.65 10.63 9.60
CA ALA A 41 -1.60 10.29 8.53
C ALA A 41 -1.02 9.25 7.59
N ILE A 42 0.25 9.43 7.18
CA ILE A 42 0.95 8.43 6.35
C ILE A 42 0.99 7.08 7.07
N SER A 43 1.32 7.09 8.36
CA SER A 43 1.38 5.84 9.14
C SER A 43 0.03 5.13 9.17
N ARG A 44 -1.07 5.88 9.30
CA ARG A 44 -2.41 5.28 9.26
C ARG A 44 -2.73 4.66 7.90
N HIS A 45 -2.36 5.34 6.82
CA HIS A 45 -2.55 4.79 5.48
C HIS A 45 -1.75 3.51 5.29
N LEU A 46 -0.51 3.49 5.78
CA LEU A 46 0.32 2.29 5.69
C LEU A 46 -0.26 1.15 6.52
N ALA A 47 -0.84 1.46 7.68
CA ALA A 47 -1.48 0.44 8.52
C ALA A 47 -2.67 -0.19 7.80
N VAL A 48 -3.50 0.62 7.12
CA VAL A 48 -4.62 0.11 6.34
C VAL A 48 -4.14 -0.79 5.20
N LEU A 49 -3.10 -0.35 4.50
CA LEU A 49 -2.52 -1.13 3.41
C LEU A 49 -1.93 -2.45 3.92
N LYS A 50 -1.28 -2.42 5.08
CA LYS A 50 -0.68 -3.60 5.67
C LYS A 50 -1.74 -4.61 6.09
N GLU A 51 -2.84 -4.15 6.70
CA GLU A 51 -3.94 -5.03 7.07
C GLU A 51 -4.60 -5.67 5.86
N ALA A 52 -4.63 -4.96 4.75
CA ALA A 52 -5.17 -5.50 3.50
C ALA A 52 -4.16 -6.36 2.73
N GLU A 53 -2.99 -6.60 3.32
CA GLU A 53 -1.91 -7.39 2.73
C GLU A 53 -1.41 -6.83 1.41
N LEU A 54 -1.44 -5.51 1.28
CA LEU A 54 -0.93 -4.82 0.09
C LEU A 54 0.49 -4.31 0.29
N VAL A 55 0.93 -4.22 1.54
CA VAL A 55 2.31 -3.87 1.86
C VAL A 55 2.80 -4.74 3.02
N VAL A 56 4.11 -4.88 3.11
CA VAL A 56 4.79 -5.49 4.24
C VAL A 56 5.83 -4.51 4.76
N ALA A 57 6.17 -4.64 6.04
CA ALA A 57 7.19 -3.83 6.67
C ALA A 57 8.33 -4.72 7.13
N ARG A 58 9.56 -4.23 6.97
CA ARG A 58 10.72 -4.92 7.51
C ARG A 58 11.63 -3.93 8.22
N ARG A 59 12.30 -4.39 9.24
CA ARG A 59 13.22 -3.56 10.00
C ARG A 59 14.66 -3.78 9.51
N GLU A 60 15.36 -2.69 9.26
CA GLU A 60 16.79 -2.72 8.95
C GLU A 60 17.48 -1.67 9.80
N GLY A 61 18.19 -2.14 10.85
CA GLY A 61 18.79 -1.25 11.81
C GLY A 61 17.73 -0.44 12.55
N LYS A 62 17.82 0.87 12.49
CA LYS A 62 16.86 1.77 13.11
C LYS A 62 15.74 2.20 12.17
N PHE A 63 15.75 1.71 10.94
CA PHE A 63 14.77 2.10 9.94
C PHE A 63 13.77 0.99 9.71
N ILE A 64 12.54 1.37 9.36
CA ILE A 64 11.51 0.45 8.91
C ILE A 64 11.19 0.78 7.47
N TYR A 65 11.37 -0.20 6.58
CA TYR A 65 11.09 -0.08 5.17
C TYR A 65 9.77 -0.77 4.83
N TYR A 66 9.01 -0.15 3.96
CA TYR A 66 7.76 -0.70 3.47
C TYR A 66 7.96 -1.15 2.03
N SER A 67 7.38 -2.30 1.70
CA SER A 67 7.46 -2.89 0.36
C SER A 67 6.05 -3.23 -0.10
N ALA A 68 5.79 -3.10 -1.39
CA ALA A 68 4.50 -3.48 -1.96
C ALA A 68 4.42 -4.99 -2.14
N LYS A 69 3.20 -5.53 -1.91
CA LYS A 69 2.86 -6.92 -2.20
C LYS A 69 1.75 -6.92 -3.24
N PHE A 70 1.92 -7.70 -4.29
CA PHE A 70 0.98 -7.66 -5.42
C PHE A 70 0.14 -8.92 -5.59
N GLU A 71 0.36 -9.96 -4.77
CA GLU A 71 -0.41 -11.20 -4.88
C GLU A 71 -1.91 -10.97 -4.79
N ILE A 72 -2.32 -10.15 -3.81
CA ILE A 72 -3.74 -9.84 -3.63
C ILE A 72 -4.27 -9.04 -4.82
N ILE A 73 -3.47 -8.14 -5.37
CA ILE A 73 -3.89 -7.35 -6.53
C ILE A 73 -4.06 -8.25 -7.76
N GLU A 74 -3.17 -9.23 -7.93
CA GLU A 74 -3.30 -10.19 -9.01
C GLU A 74 -4.59 -11.01 -8.87
N ASP A 75 -4.89 -11.43 -7.64
CA ASP A 75 -6.14 -12.16 -7.38
C ASP A 75 -7.36 -11.30 -7.71
N ILE A 76 -7.32 -10.03 -7.38
CA ILE A 76 -8.43 -9.11 -7.67
C ILE A 76 -8.57 -8.88 -9.16
N ARG A 77 -7.45 -8.72 -9.87
CA ARG A 77 -7.49 -8.60 -11.33
C ARG A 77 -8.18 -9.81 -11.93
N ASP A 78 -7.84 -11.00 -11.48
CA ASP A 78 -8.44 -12.23 -12.00
C ASP A 78 -9.94 -12.29 -11.66
N TYR A 79 -10.30 -11.91 -10.45
CA TYR A 79 -11.70 -11.86 -10.03
C TYR A 79 -12.50 -10.87 -10.89
N LEU A 80 -11.98 -9.66 -11.06
CA LEU A 80 -12.66 -8.64 -11.86
C LEU A 80 -12.74 -9.04 -13.33
N GLY A 81 -11.76 -9.80 -13.81
CA GLY A 81 -11.75 -10.29 -15.18
C GLY A 81 -12.95 -11.16 -15.51
N GLU A 82 -13.53 -11.81 -14.49
CA GLU A 82 -14.71 -12.64 -14.71
C GLU A 82 -15.93 -11.84 -15.15
N TYR A 83 -15.97 -10.55 -14.79
CA TYR A 83 -17.06 -9.67 -15.22
C TYR A 83 -16.95 -9.24 -16.68
N LEU A 84 -15.79 -9.49 -17.29
CA LEU A 84 -15.52 -9.04 -18.66
C LEU A 84 -15.64 -10.17 -19.71
N ARG A 85 -15.99 -11.38 -19.28
CA ARG A 85 -16.12 -12.54 -20.16
C ARG A 85 -17.50 -12.67 -20.76
#